data_5998f06ddfad2f2e976f9026d802e1c4
#
_entry.id   5998f06ddfad2f2e976f9026d802e1c4
#
_cell.length_a   1.000
_cell.length_b   1.000
_cell.length_c   1.000
_cell.angle_alpha   90.00
_cell.angle_beta   90.00
_cell.angle_gamma   90.00
#
_symmetry.space_group_name_H-M   'P 1'
#
loop_
_entity.id
_entity.type
_entity.pdbx_description
1 polymer ?
#
loop_
_entity_poly.entity_id
_entity_poly.type
_entity_poly.pdbx_seq_one_letter_code
_entity_poly.pdbx_strand_id
1 'polypeptide(L)'
;MTTSAPVIYQAHPVTGEFMGTAVADPDPMVAGSWLIPAMALRDAPPHAEPGFAAIHVKGAAEAWTLVPDWRGTVYRTDTGEQIQWQQLGELPAELTPLERPGADHIWDGTTWRLDEAAKITQSAEAERQWRDTQIDSAKWLRERHRDESDLKRATTLTQAQFAQLLAYLQQLRDWPQSPDFPASASRPIRPVWMADLVQ
;
A
#
# COMPACT_ATOMS: atom_id res chain seq x y z
N MET A 1 -54.23 -33.41 -4.96
CA MET A 1 -53.58 -32.11 -5.16
C MET A 1 -52.11 -32.37 -5.34
N THR A 2 -51.59 -32.21 -6.54
CA THR A 2 -50.15 -32.32 -6.78
C THR A 2 -49.45 -31.07 -6.20
N THR A 3 -48.84 -31.22 -5.05
CA THR A 3 -48.03 -30.17 -4.47
C THR A 3 -46.81 -29.95 -5.39
N SER A 4 -46.61 -28.74 -5.87
CA SER A 4 -45.45 -28.38 -6.66
C SER A 4 -44.16 -28.65 -5.87
N ALA A 5 -43.11 -29.10 -6.53
CA ALA A 5 -41.83 -29.31 -5.89
C ALA A 5 -41.29 -27.98 -5.26
N PRO A 6 -40.86 -28.02 -4.00
CA PRO A 6 -40.37 -26.84 -3.33
C PRO A 6 -39.00 -26.42 -3.89
N VAL A 7 -38.80 -25.12 -3.97
CA VAL A 7 -37.46 -24.54 -4.19
C VAL A 7 -36.64 -24.78 -2.93
N ILE A 8 -35.39 -25.16 -3.11
CA ILE A 8 -34.40 -25.31 -2.05
C ILE A 8 -33.16 -24.43 -2.34
N TYR A 9 -32.51 -23.98 -1.29
CA TYR A 9 -31.39 -23.10 -1.33
C TYR A 9 -30.15 -23.86 -0.84
N GLN A 10 -29.18 -24.07 -1.72
CA GLN A 10 -28.03 -24.94 -1.47
C GLN A 10 -26.91 -24.17 -0.79
N ALA A 11 -26.34 -24.77 0.25
CA ALA A 11 -25.13 -24.27 0.91
C ALA A 11 -23.92 -25.15 0.58
N HIS A 12 -22.77 -24.53 0.50
CA HIS A 12 -21.50 -25.25 0.30
C HIS A 12 -21.20 -26.17 1.50
N PRO A 13 -20.84 -27.43 1.30
CA PRO A 13 -20.76 -28.42 2.38
C PRO A 13 -19.69 -28.13 3.43
N VAL A 14 -18.66 -27.33 3.10
CA VAL A 14 -17.56 -26.98 3.99
C VAL A 14 -17.70 -25.56 4.54
N THR A 15 -17.97 -24.57 3.66
CA THR A 15 -18.01 -23.16 4.05
C THR A 15 -19.40 -22.69 4.48
N GLY A 16 -20.46 -23.41 4.13
CA GLY A 16 -21.84 -22.98 4.36
C GLY A 16 -22.32 -21.90 3.40
N GLU A 17 -21.48 -21.39 2.50
CA GLU A 17 -21.81 -20.31 1.57
C GLU A 17 -22.96 -20.70 0.64
N PHE A 18 -23.88 -19.76 0.38
CA PHE A 18 -24.98 -19.96 -0.56
C PHE A 18 -24.43 -20.18 -1.98
N MET A 19 -24.79 -21.30 -2.57
CA MET A 19 -24.33 -21.70 -3.91
C MET A 19 -25.35 -21.45 -5.01
N GLY A 20 -26.62 -21.36 -4.65
CA GLY A 20 -27.69 -21.22 -5.62
C GLY A 20 -28.99 -21.95 -5.22
N THR A 21 -29.96 -21.87 -6.11
CA THR A 21 -31.29 -22.52 -5.92
C THR A 21 -31.40 -23.80 -6.74
N ALA A 22 -32.15 -24.76 -6.22
CA ALA A 22 -32.56 -25.97 -6.93
C ALA A 22 -34.02 -26.27 -6.61
N VAL A 23 -34.57 -27.27 -7.28
CA VAL A 23 -35.88 -27.83 -6.97
C VAL A 23 -35.67 -29.20 -6.31
N ALA A 24 -36.37 -29.46 -5.22
CA ALA A 24 -36.25 -30.71 -4.51
C ALA A 24 -36.78 -31.89 -5.34
N ASP A 25 -36.07 -33.00 -5.29
CA ASP A 25 -36.49 -34.24 -5.94
C ASP A 25 -37.62 -34.95 -5.16
N PRO A 26 -38.55 -35.64 -5.84
CA PRO A 26 -39.57 -36.41 -5.16
C PRO A 26 -38.94 -37.55 -4.37
N ASP A 27 -39.49 -37.83 -3.18
CA ASP A 27 -39.11 -38.98 -2.38
C ASP A 27 -39.67 -40.27 -3.00
N PRO A 28 -38.84 -41.20 -3.47
CA PRO A 28 -39.32 -42.42 -4.09
C PRO A 28 -40.00 -43.39 -3.10
N MET A 29 -39.77 -43.18 -1.80
CA MET A 29 -40.30 -44.06 -0.75
C MET A 29 -41.59 -43.51 -0.13
N VAL A 30 -41.83 -42.19 -0.22
CA VAL A 30 -42.98 -41.54 0.41
C VAL A 30 -43.69 -40.61 -0.60
N ALA A 31 -44.82 -41.10 -1.12
CA ALA A 31 -45.59 -40.33 -2.10
C ALA A 31 -46.03 -38.97 -1.54
N GLY A 32 -45.74 -37.90 -2.29
CA GLY A 32 -46.04 -36.51 -1.90
C GLY A 32 -44.99 -35.86 -0.98
N SER A 33 -43.90 -36.55 -0.68
CA SER A 33 -42.76 -36.02 0.05
C SER A 33 -41.62 -35.62 -0.90
N TRP A 34 -40.68 -34.81 -0.40
CA TRP A 34 -39.56 -34.29 -1.16
C TRP A 34 -38.23 -34.49 -0.43
N LEU A 35 -37.20 -34.89 -1.17
CA LEU A 35 -35.85 -35.05 -0.65
C LEU A 35 -35.18 -33.71 -0.52
N ILE A 36 -34.84 -33.33 0.70
CA ILE A 36 -34.06 -32.11 0.98
C ILE A 36 -32.62 -32.53 1.32
N PRO A 37 -31.61 -32.17 0.51
CA PRO A 37 -30.20 -32.46 0.82
C PRO A 37 -29.77 -31.85 2.16
N ALA A 38 -28.80 -32.51 2.83
CA ALA A 38 -28.36 -32.12 4.17
C ALA A 38 -27.81 -30.65 4.28
N MET A 39 -27.38 -30.10 3.15
CA MET A 39 -26.88 -28.71 3.08
C MET A 39 -27.81 -27.83 2.21
N ALA A 40 -29.11 -28.08 2.25
CA ALA A 40 -30.10 -27.27 1.59
C ALA A 40 -31.20 -26.84 2.59
N LEU A 41 -31.63 -25.61 2.49
CA LEU A 41 -32.67 -24.99 3.31
C LEU A 41 -33.89 -24.71 2.44
N ARG A 42 -35.07 -24.67 3.07
CA ARG A 42 -36.34 -24.27 2.40
C ARG A 42 -36.52 -22.77 2.39
N ASP A 43 -35.91 -22.10 3.35
CA ASP A 43 -35.96 -20.63 3.47
C ASP A 43 -34.89 -19.99 2.60
N ALA A 44 -35.28 -18.92 1.90
CA ALA A 44 -34.35 -18.15 1.07
C ALA A 44 -33.29 -17.44 1.93
N PRO A 45 -32.03 -17.39 1.45
CA PRO A 45 -31.07 -16.55 2.11
C PRO A 45 -31.49 -15.07 2.04
N PRO A 46 -31.12 -14.26 3.03
CA PRO A 46 -31.28 -12.80 2.93
C PRO A 46 -30.48 -12.27 1.74
N HIS A 47 -30.95 -11.17 1.15
CA HIS A 47 -30.22 -10.50 0.11
C HIS A 47 -28.88 -10.01 0.67
N ALA A 48 -27.78 -10.43 0.06
CA ALA A 48 -26.46 -9.97 0.43
C ALA A 48 -26.09 -8.72 -0.37
N GLU A 49 -25.87 -7.63 0.32
CA GLU A 49 -25.30 -6.42 -0.24
C GLU A 49 -23.81 -6.66 -0.63
N PRO A 50 -23.23 -5.84 -1.54
CA PRO A 50 -21.80 -5.92 -1.84
C PRO A 50 -20.95 -5.87 -0.56
N GLY A 51 -19.99 -6.78 -0.43
CA GLY A 51 -19.16 -6.92 0.77
C GLY A 51 -19.72 -7.87 1.83
N PHE A 52 -20.83 -8.57 1.52
CA PHE A 52 -21.40 -9.63 2.39
C PHE A 52 -21.68 -10.91 1.61
N ALA A 53 -21.61 -12.04 2.30
CA ALA A 53 -22.03 -13.34 1.81
C ALA A 53 -23.03 -13.97 2.76
N ALA A 54 -24.04 -14.67 2.20
CA ALA A 54 -24.95 -15.47 3.01
C ALA A 54 -24.34 -16.84 3.28
N ILE A 55 -24.26 -17.22 4.54
CA ILE A 55 -23.79 -18.55 4.97
C ILE A 55 -24.83 -19.24 5.84
N HIS A 56 -24.89 -20.58 5.72
CA HIS A 56 -25.59 -21.43 6.65
C HIS A 56 -24.60 -22.08 7.61
N VAL A 57 -24.77 -21.86 8.91
CA VAL A 57 -23.93 -22.45 9.96
C VAL A 57 -24.55 -23.80 10.39
N LYS A 58 -23.82 -24.89 10.12
CA LYS A 58 -24.23 -26.23 10.49
C LYS A 58 -24.41 -26.37 12.00
N GLY A 59 -25.62 -26.76 12.44
CA GLY A 59 -25.95 -26.99 13.87
C GLY A 59 -26.49 -25.77 14.60
N ALA A 60 -26.48 -24.55 14.01
CA ALA A 60 -27.36 -23.50 14.44
C ALA A 60 -28.79 -23.74 13.96
N ALA A 61 -29.80 -23.04 14.51
CA ALA A 61 -31.16 -23.05 13.93
C ALA A 61 -31.06 -22.90 12.40
N GLU A 62 -31.92 -23.61 11.65
CA GLU A 62 -31.93 -23.66 10.17
C GLU A 62 -32.13 -22.25 9.58
N ALA A 63 -31.09 -21.43 9.69
CA ALA A 63 -31.12 -20.02 9.28
C ALA A 63 -29.85 -19.62 8.52
N TRP A 64 -30.02 -18.77 7.55
CA TRP A 64 -28.96 -18.06 6.88
C TRP A 64 -28.45 -16.88 7.74
N THR A 65 -27.16 -16.66 7.71
CA THR A 65 -26.52 -15.49 8.34
C THR A 65 -25.70 -14.74 7.31
N LEU A 66 -25.75 -13.42 7.33
CA LEU A 66 -24.84 -12.58 6.54
C LEU A 66 -23.51 -12.42 7.28
N VAL A 67 -22.43 -12.66 6.58
CA VAL A 67 -21.07 -12.41 7.08
C VAL A 67 -20.33 -11.48 6.12
N PRO A 68 -19.37 -10.69 6.60
CA PRO A 68 -18.53 -9.90 5.74
C PRO A 68 -17.78 -10.74 4.71
N ASP A 69 -17.66 -10.24 3.48
CA ASP A 69 -16.89 -10.84 2.40
C ASP A 69 -15.75 -9.90 1.99
N TRP A 70 -14.58 -10.14 2.56
CA TRP A 70 -13.35 -9.42 2.28
C TRP A 70 -12.43 -10.17 1.31
N ARG A 71 -12.94 -11.20 0.65
CA ARG A 71 -12.15 -11.97 -0.32
C ARG A 71 -11.62 -11.07 -1.43
N GLY A 72 -10.34 -11.20 -1.70
CA GLY A 72 -9.62 -10.37 -2.65
C GLY A 72 -8.38 -9.74 -2.05
N THR A 73 -8.07 -8.54 -2.49
CA THR A 73 -6.90 -7.80 -2.03
C THR A 73 -7.17 -7.13 -0.69
N VAL A 74 -6.33 -7.42 0.29
CA VAL A 74 -6.26 -6.75 1.60
C VAL A 74 -4.81 -6.39 1.90
N TYR A 75 -4.59 -5.55 2.91
CA TYR A 75 -3.27 -5.02 3.24
C TYR A 75 -2.96 -5.23 4.72
N ARG A 76 -1.70 -5.50 5.03
CA ARG A 76 -1.23 -5.58 6.41
C ARG A 76 -1.23 -4.19 7.06
N THR A 77 -1.74 -4.09 8.28
CA THR A 77 -1.82 -2.81 9.02
C THR A 77 -0.45 -2.30 9.50
N ASP A 78 0.55 -3.18 9.63
CA ASP A 78 1.91 -2.83 10.06
C ASP A 78 2.81 -2.37 8.90
N THR A 79 2.78 -3.10 7.78
CA THR A 79 3.70 -2.87 6.65
C THR A 79 3.03 -2.23 5.44
N GLY A 80 1.71 -2.38 5.28
CA GLY A 80 0.99 -2.06 4.05
C GLY A 80 1.16 -3.10 2.94
N GLU A 81 1.76 -4.26 3.24
CA GLU A 81 1.95 -5.35 2.28
C GLU A 81 0.61 -5.90 1.79
N GLN A 82 0.49 -6.08 0.47
CA GLN A 82 -0.68 -6.64 -0.18
C GLN A 82 -0.76 -8.16 0.02
N ILE A 83 -1.94 -8.64 0.42
CA ILE A 83 -2.23 -10.07 0.61
C ILE A 83 -3.51 -10.43 -0.16
N GLN A 84 -3.56 -11.64 -0.72
CA GLN A 84 -4.78 -12.22 -1.29
C GLN A 84 -5.53 -12.99 -0.19
N TRP A 85 -6.66 -12.43 0.26
CA TRP A 85 -7.51 -13.03 1.28
C TRP A 85 -8.60 -13.88 0.65
N GLN A 86 -8.90 -15.05 1.23
CA GLN A 86 -9.85 -16.01 0.65
C GLN A 86 -10.94 -16.47 1.64
N GLN A 87 -10.93 -15.97 2.87
CA GLN A 87 -11.87 -16.42 3.89
C GLN A 87 -13.05 -15.43 4.01
N LEU A 88 -14.22 -15.98 4.33
CA LEU A 88 -15.41 -15.21 4.72
C LEU A 88 -15.36 -14.87 6.20
N GLY A 89 -16.04 -13.82 6.57
CA GLY A 89 -16.13 -13.32 7.96
C GLY A 89 -15.28 -12.10 8.22
N GLU A 90 -15.10 -11.79 9.50
CA GLU A 90 -14.34 -10.59 9.91
C GLU A 90 -12.86 -10.73 9.55
N LEU A 91 -12.26 -9.62 9.14
CA LEU A 91 -10.81 -9.57 8.95
C LEU A 91 -10.10 -9.60 10.31
N PRO A 92 -8.96 -10.31 10.39
CA PRO A 92 -8.03 -10.14 11.52
C PRO A 92 -7.61 -8.68 11.70
N ALA A 93 -7.32 -8.27 12.94
CA ALA A 93 -6.94 -6.89 13.26
C ALA A 93 -5.66 -6.41 12.54
N GLU A 94 -4.82 -7.36 12.09
CA GLU A 94 -3.60 -7.13 11.34
C GLU A 94 -3.83 -6.84 9.86
N LEU A 95 -5.09 -6.93 9.38
CA LEU A 95 -5.46 -6.74 7.98
C LEU A 95 -6.50 -5.64 7.82
N THR A 96 -6.45 -4.95 6.69
CA THR A 96 -7.42 -3.91 6.30
C THR A 96 -7.69 -3.98 4.79
N PRO A 97 -8.89 -3.63 4.32
CA PRO A 97 -9.15 -3.48 2.89
C PRO A 97 -8.59 -2.17 2.32
N LEU A 98 -8.08 -1.27 3.17
CA LEU A 98 -7.59 0.04 2.77
C LEU A 98 -6.11 -0.04 2.39
N GLU A 99 -5.79 0.34 1.16
CA GLU A 99 -4.41 0.46 0.71
C GLU A 99 -3.66 1.56 1.48
N ARG A 100 -2.38 1.30 1.82
CA ARG A 100 -1.51 2.28 2.44
C ARG A 100 -1.12 3.35 1.42
N PRO A 101 -1.43 4.65 1.63
CA PRO A 101 -1.16 5.71 0.64
C PRO A 101 0.33 5.97 0.40
N GLY A 102 1.19 5.65 1.36
CA GLY A 102 2.63 5.86 1.27
C GLY A 102 3.38 5.38 2.50
N ALA A 103 4.72 5.32 2.41
CA ALA A 103 5.57 4.86 3.50
C ALA A 103 5.54 5.76 4.74
N ASP A 104 5.08 6.99 4.58
CA ASP A 104 4.89 8.00 5.62
C ASP A 104 3.53 7.91 6.35
N HIS A 105 2.76 6.84 6.12
CA HIS A 105 1.48 6.61 6.79
C HIS A 105 1.58 5.46 7.79
N ILE A 106 0.89 5.59 8.91
CA ILE A 106 0.74 4.57 9.95
C ILE A 106 -0.75 4.24 10.15
N TRP A 107 -1.04 3.00 10.53
CA TRP A 107 -2.39 2.54 10.85
C TRP A 107 -2.77 2.96 12.27
N ASP A 108 -3.92 3.63 12.43
CA ASP A 108 -4.40 4.09 13.74
C ASP A 108 -5.46 3.16 14.39
N GLY A 109 -5.72 2.01 13.75
CA GLY A 109 -6.76 1.07 14.14
C GLY A 109 -8.01 1.11 13.24
N THR A 110 -8.20 2.17 12.47
CA THR A 110 -9.36 2.36 11.57
C THR A 110 -8.99 2.88 10.19
N THR A 111 -7.95 3.68 10.09
CA THR A 111 -7.49 4.29 8.83
C THR A 111 -5.99 4.56 8.83
N TRP A 112 -5.44 4.79 7.64
CA TRP A 112 -4.07 5.24 7.49
C TRP A 112 -3.96 6.73 7.77
N ARG A 113 -3.08 7.12 8.70
CA ARG A 113 -2.77 8.51 9.01
C ARG A 113 -1.33 8.85 8.64
N LEU A 114 -1.15 10.07 8.17
CA LEU A 114 0.18 10.59 7.91
C LEU A 114 1.01 10.61 9.20
N ASP A 115 2.18 10.00 9.17
CA ASP A 115 3.21 10.13 10.20
C ASP A 115 4.13 11.30 9.82
N GLU A 116 3.89 12.47 10.40
CA GLU A 116 4.67 13.67 10.13
C GLU A 116 6.16 13.46 10.48
N ALA A 117 6.50 12.67 11.50
CA ALA A 117 7.87 12.38 11.86
C ALA A 117 8.55 11.50 10.81
N ALA A 118 7.87 10.47 10.33
CA ALA A 118 8.36 9.63 9.24
C ALA A 118 8.53 10.43 7.94
N LYS A 119 7.60 11.32 7.62
CA LYS A 119 7.68 12.22 6.46
C LYS A 119 8.89 13.15 6.52
N ILE A 120 9.12 13.79 7.67
CA ILE A 120 10.30 14.64 7.89
C ILE A 120 11.59 13.82 7.73
N THR A 121 11.64 12.61 8.29
CA THR A 121 12.79 11.70 8.17
C THR A 121 13.06 11.32 6.72
N GLN A 122 12.03 10.93 5.97
CA GLN A 122 12.13 10.59 4.55
C GLN A 122 12.60 11.79 3.71
N SER A 123 12.03 12.99 3.98
CA SER A 123 12.46 14.21 3.30
C SER A 123 13.92 14.53 3.60
N ALA A 124 14.35 14.40 4.85
CA ALA A 124 15.72 14.63 5.26
C ALA A 124 16.70 13.67 4.58
N GLU A 125 16.33 12.42 4.40
CA GLU A 125 17.15 11.44 3.68
C GLU A 125 17.25 11.77 2.19
N ALA A 126 16.15 12.11 1.55
CA ALA A 126 16.13 12.54 0.15
C ALA A 126 17.01 13.78 -0.08
N GLU A 127 16.98 14.77 0.84
CA GLU A 127 17.82 15.95 0.76
C GLU A 127 19.31 15.65 0.98
N ARG A 128 19.66 14.68 1.84
CA ARG A 128 21.06 14.23 1.98
C ARG A 128 21.55 13.56 0.71
N GLN A 129 20.77 12.70 0.07
CA GLN A 129 21.12 12.04 -1.19
C GLN A 129 21.30 13.07 -2.32
N TRP A 130 20.37 14.04 -2.42
CA TRP A 130 20.52 15.15 -3.37
C TRP A 130 21.82 15.92 -3.13
N ARG A 131 22.13 16.32 -1.90
CA ARG A 131 23.35 17.01 -1.51
C ARG A 131 24.60 16.24 -1.90
N ASP A 132 24.64 14.93 -1.60
CA ASP A 132 25.78 14.07 -1.90
C ASP A 132 26.02 14.00 -3.41
N THR A 133 24.95 13.88 -4.21
CA THR A 133 25.02 13.95 -5.67
C THR A 133 25.60 15.30 -6.15
N GLN A 134 25.20 16.42 -5.54
CA GLN A 134 25.76 17.74 -5.90
C GLN A 134 27.26 17.85 -5.55
N ILE A 135 27.66 17.36 -4.38
CA ILE A 135 29.08 17.35 -3.96
C ILE A 135 29.92 16.50 -4.92
N ASP A 136 29.47 15.29 -5.24
CA ASP A 136 30.20 14.37 -6.12
C ASP A 136 30.32 14.94 -7.54
N SER A 137 29.25 15.54 -8.06
CA SER A 137 29.25 16.17 -9.38
C SER A 137 30.25 17.34 -9.51
N ALA A 138 30.55 18.03 -8.39
CA ALA A 138 31.42 19.18 -8.35
C ALA A 138 32.86 18.86 -7.90
N LYS A 139 33.10 17.68 -7.34
CA LYS A 139 34.40 17.28 -6.74
C LYS A 139 35.53 17.29 -7.75
N TRP A 140 35.32 16.78 -8.96
CA TRP A 140 36.32 16.73 -10.01
C TRP A 140 36.79 18.11 -10.46
N LEU A 141 35.93 19.13 -10.46
CA LEU A 141 36.32 20.51 -10.79
C LEU A 141 37.32 21.07 -9.79
N ARG A 142 37.13 20.76 -8.50
CA ARG A 142 38.04 21.14 -7.43
C ARG A 142 39.38 20.42 -7.57
N GLU A 143 39.37 19.15 -7.84
CA GLU A 143 40.58 18.32 -8.01
C GLU A 143 41.35 18.81 -9.23
N ARG A 144 40.70 18.94 -10.37
CA ARG A 144 41.33 19.44 -11.60
C ARG A 144 41.98 20.81 -11.41
N HIS A 145 41.30 21.79 -10.78
CA HIS A 145 41.87 23.09 -10.53
C HIS A 145 43.13 23.03 -9.65
N ARG A 146 43.18 22.18 -8.65
CA ARG A 146 44.35 21.92 -7.82
C ARG A 146 45.49 21.34 -8.62
N ASP A 147 45.25 20.31 -9.40
CA ASP A 147 46.26 19.65 -10.24
C ASP A 147 46.88 20.65 -11.26
N GLU A 148 46.04 21.45 -11.91
CA GLU A 148 46.49 22.50 -12.85
C GLU A 148 47.33 23.54 -12.13
N SER A 149 46.95 23.96 -10.92
CA SER A 149 47.70 24.93 -10.10
C SER A 149 49.04 24.36 -9.64
N ASP A 150 49.08 23.13 -9.16
CA ASP A 150 50.30 22.44 -8.70
C ASP A 150 51.30 22.23 -9.85
N LEU A 151 50.79 21.97 -11.05
CA LEU A 151 51.55 21.86 -12.28
C LEU A 151 51.96 23.23 -12.86
N LYS A 152 51.57 24.35 -12.23
CA LYS A 152 51.80 25.73 -12.70
C LYS A 152 51.28 25.97 -14.13
N ARG A 153 50.15 25.34 -14.47
CA ARG A 153 49.46 25.51 -15.76
C ARG A 153 48.33 26.56 -15.64
N ALA A 154 47.85 27.03 -16.79
CA ALA A 154 46.61 27.79 -16.83
C ALA A 154 45.46 26.94 -16.30
N THR A 155 44.73 27.45 -15.32
CA THR A 155 43.63 26.73 -14.69
C THR A 155 42.34 26.86 -15.51
N THR A 156 41.56 25.79 -15.58
CA THR A 156 40.24 25.77 -16.24
C THR A 156 39.28 26.75 -15.58
N LEU A 157 39.34 26.90 -14.26
CA LEU A 157 38.55 27.89 -13.49
C LEU A 157 39.37 29.12 -13.21
N THR A 158 38.75 30.28 -13.29
CA THR A 158 39.34 31.49 -12.73
C THR A 158 39.38 31.42 -11.20
N GLN A 159 40.23 32.22 -10.57
CA GLN A 159 40.34 32.30 -9.11
C GLN A 159 38.97 32.63 -8.45
N ALA A 160 38.17 33.51 -9.07
CA ALA A 160 36.83 33.86 -8.60
C ALA A 160 35.85 32.68 -8.69
N GLN A 161 35.90 31.94 -9.80
CA GLN A 161 35.05 30.73 -9.97
C GLN A 161 35.44 29.62 -8.98
N PHE A 162 36.73 29.43 -8.73
CA PHE A 162 37.20 28.46 -7.74
C PHE A 162 36.75 28.83 -6.32
N ALA A 163 36.83 30.12 -5.93
CA ALA A 163 36.33 30.59 -4.65
C ALA A 163 34.80 30.34 -4.51
N GLN A 164 34.01 30.61 -5.57
CA GLN A 164 32.58 30.33 -5.59
C GLN A 164 32.29 28.83 -5.49
N LEU A 165 33.08 27.98 -6.16
CA LEU A 165 32.97 26.51 -6.04
C LEU A 165 33.18 26.04 -4.61
N LEU A 166 34.24 26.56 -3.94
CA LEU A 166 34.53 26.18 -2.55
C LEU A 166 33.44 26.65 -1.60
N ALA A 167 32.90 27.86 -1.79
CA ALA A 167 31.78 28.37 -1.02
C ALA A 167 30.52 27.50 -1.19
N TYR A 168 30.19 27.14 -2.43
CA TYR A 168 29.06 26.26 -2.74
C TYR A 168 29.22 24.86 -2.10
N LEU A 169 30.40 24.26 -2.23
CA LEU A 169 30.69 22.97 -1.59
C LEU A 169 30.59 23.03 -0.06
N GLN A 170 30.97 24.17 0.54
CA GLN A 170 30.83 24.37 1.98
C GLN A 170 29.36 24.52 2.37
N GLN A 171 28.59 25.33 1.65
CA GLN A 171 27.14 25.46 1.86
C GLN A 171 26.42 24.11 1.78
N LEU A 172 26.78 23.24 0.81
CA LEU A 172 26.23 21.89 0.71
C LEU A 172 26.53 21.03 1.94
N ARG A 173 27.76 21.13 2.51
CA ARG A 173 28.13 20.39 3.73
C ARG A 173 27.38 20.88 4.95
N ASP A 174 27.16 22.19 5.04
CA ASP A 174 26.47 22.83 6.17
C ASP A 174 24.94 22.68 6.06
N TRP A 175 24.41 22.39 4.85
CA TRP A 175 22.99 22.29 4.56
C TRP A 175 22.20 21.42 5.57
N PRO A 176 22.63 20.19 5.96
CA PRO A 176 21.89 19.36 6.92
C PRO A 176 21.81 19.93 8.34
N GLN A 177 22.60 20.95 8.65
CA GLN A 177 22.61 21.62 9.95
C GLN A 177 21.84 22.96 9.92
N SER A 178 21.34 23.35 8.73
CA SER A 178 20.53 24.54 8.57
C SER A 178 19.19 24.40 9.28
N PRO A 179 18.65 25.46 9.91
CA PRO A 179 17.31 25.45 10.50
C PRO A 179 16.21 25.20 9.48
N ASP A 180 16.47 25.49 8.20
CA ASP A 180 15.52 25.29 7.10
C ASP A 180 15.59 23.89 6.49
N PHE A 181 16.51 23.05 6.94
CA PHE A 181 16.59 21.67 6.49
C PHE A 181 15.41 20.86 7.04
N PRO A 182 14.74 20.04 6.23
CA PRO A 182 15.02 19.60 4.85
C PRO A 182 14.18 20.30 3.76
N ALA A 183 13.85 21.57 3.91
CA ALA A 183 13.03 22.29 2.95
C ALA A 183 13.78 22.50 1.62
N SER A 184 13.37 21.82 0.54
CA SER A 184 14.03 21.87 -0.77
C SER A 184 14.11 23.27 -1.39
N ALA A 185 13.20 24.19 -1.00
CA ALA A 185 13.24 25.58 -1.43
C ALA A 185 14.47 26.36 -0.89
N SER A 186 15.08 25.87 0.19
CA SER A 186 16.24 26.49 0.85
C SER A 186 17.56 25.81 0.49
N ARG A 187 17.59 24.98 -0.55
CA ARG A 187 18.79 24.31 -1.04
C ARG A 187 19.88 25.33 -1.43
N PRO A 188 21.16 25.04 -1.18
CA PRO A 188 22.25 25.85 -1.70
C PRO A 188 22.17 26.05 -3.20
N ILE A 189 22.33 27.30 -3.66
CA ILE A 189 22.19 27.64 -5.09
C ILE A 189 23.53 27.38 -5.79
N ARG A 190 23.47 26.53 -6.81
CA ARG A 190 24.61 26.21 -7.66
C ARG A 190 25.06 27.46 -8.48
N PRO A 191 26.35 27.81 -8.52
CA PRO A 191 26.84 28.86 -9.39
C PRO A 191 26.49 28.63 -10.85
N VAL A 192 25.96 29.65 -11.53
CA VAL A 192 25.40 29.53 -12.91
C VAL A 192 26.43 28.99 -13.90
N TRP A 193 27.69 29.45 -13.82
CA TRP A 193 28.77 29.03 -14.72
C TRP A 193 29.08 27.48 -14.62
N MET A 194 28.71 26.84 -13.54
CA MET A 194 28.91 25.39 -13.41
C MET A 194 28.01 24.56 -14.35
N ALA A 195 26.93 25.14 -14.87
CA ALA A 195 26.04 24.43 -15.79
C ALA A 195 26.74 24.07 -17.11
N ASP A 196 27.72 24.87 -17.53
CA ASP A 196 28.46 24.68 -18.78
C ASP A 196 29.59 23.65 -18.68
N LEU A 197 29.99 23.29 -17.45
CA LEU A 197 31.14 22.43 -17.20
C LEU A 197 30.79 21.07 -16.60
N VAL A 198 29.62 20.90 -16.03
CA VAL A 198 29.15 19.66 -15.41
C VAL A 198 27.99 19.11 -16.24
N GLN A 199 28.28 18.14 -17.09
CA GLN A 199 27.30 17.37 -17.86
C GLN A 199 27.06 16.03 -17.19
#